data_04389c5f72ef7a8ee2bda639c06eb1bc
#
_entry.id   04389c5f72ef7a8ee2bda639c06eb1bc
#
_cell.length_a   1.000
_cell.length_b   1.000
_cell.length_c   1.000
_cell.angle_alpha   90.00
_cell.angle_beta   90.00
_cell.angle_gamma   90.00
#
_symmetry.space_group_name_H-M   'P 1'
#
loop_
_entity.id
_entity.type
_entity.pdbx_description
1 polymer ?
#
loop_
_entity_poly.entity_id
_entity_poly.type
_entity_poly.pdbx_seq_one_letter_code
_entity_poly.pdbx_strand_id
1 'polypeptide(L)'
;PIRIGNVEVPNRICHVPTDISSSHVDGAVSERDIRHHENLARGGTGLIVVGATSPDGKTGRSTVTNLVIDNDYYIPGFARMAAAMHRYGAKCAVQLQHPGRQAALPREGKLTSNDQAVSLPWSQSHAIVYANADEAKKTVHVLSTDEDIALVDLFSEAAWRVQQAGFDAVELHAAHGYLISQFMS
;
A
#
# COMPACT_ATOMS: atom_id res chain seq x y z
N PRO A 1 0.43 6.41 -27.16
CA PRO A 1 1.34 6.11 -26.04
C PRO A 1 1.73 7.38 -25.30
N ILE A 2 2.25 7.20 -24.09
CA ILE A 2 2.84 8.26 -23.27
C ILE A 2 4.08 7.69 -22.57
N ARG A 3 5.09 8.54 -22.34
CA ARG A 3 6.29 8.14 -21.60
C ARG A 3 6.28 8.75 -20.21
N ILE A 4 6.51 7.91 -19.19
CA ILE A 4 6.65 8.31 -17.79
C ILE A 4 8.04 7.85 -17.33
N GLY A 5 8.97 8.78 -17.18
CA GLY A 5 10.37 8.44 -16.96
C GLY A 5 10.90 7.55 -18.09
N ASN A 6 11.33 6.34 -17.74
CA ASN A 6 11.82 5.34 -18.70
C ASN A 6 10.74 4.35 -19.17
N VAL A 7 9.52 4.45 -18.66
CA VAL A 7 8.43 3.54 -18.96
C VAL A 7 7.58 4.10 -20.12
N GLU A 8 7.44 3.34 -21.19
CA GLU A 8 6.50 3.65 -22.27
C GLU A 8 5.16 2.97 -21.97
N VAL A 9 4.10 3.78 -21.82
CA VAL A 9 2.75 3.34 -21.53
C VAL A 9 1.95 3.36 -22.84
N PRO A 10 1.27 2.28 -23.23
CA PRO A 10 0.68 2.12 -24.59
C PRO A 10 -0.44 3.10 -24.90
N ASN A 11 -1.12 3.61 -23.88
CA ASN A 11 -2.17 4.63 -24.02
C ASN A 11 -2.25 5.52 -22.78
N ARG A 12 -3.21 6.45 -22.71
CA ARG A 12 -3.37 7.41 -21.61
C ARG A 12 -4.47 7.04 -20.63
N ILE A 13 -4.91 5.78 -20.65
CA ILE A 13 -5.88 5.26 -19.68
C ILE A 13 -5.10 4.69 -18.52
N CYS A 14 -5.32 5.25 -17.33
CA CYS A 14 -4.72 4.79 -16.09
C CYS A 14 -5.81 4.32 -15.13
N HIS A 15 -5.68 3.10 -14.62
CA HIS A 15 -6.43 2.66 -13.45
C HIS A 15 -5.69 3.17 -12.21
N VAL A 16 -6.32 4.10 -11.51
CA VAL A 16 -5.78 4.70 -10.29
C VAL A 16 -5.80 3.70 -9.13
N PRO A 17 -4.92 3.87 -8.12
CA PRO A 17 -4.84 2.92 -7.01
C PRO A 17 -6.17 2.79 -6.28
N THR A 18 -6.63 1.55 -6.15
CA THR A 18 -7.85 1.21 -5.43
C THR A 18 -7.59 -0.02 -4.57
N ASP A 19 -7.84 0.08 -3.26
CA ASP A 19 -7.83 -1.08 -2.37
C ASP A 19 -9.12 -1.89 -2.62
N ILE A 20 -8.98 -3.06 -3.22
CA ILE A 20 -10.09 -3.96 -3.50
C ILE A 20 -10.36 -4.94 -2.36
N SER A 21 -9.58 -4.85 -1.28
CA SER A 21 -9.74 -5.64 -0.04
C SER A 21 -9.92 -7.13 -0.31
N SER A 22 -9.09 -7.71 -1.15
CA SER A 22 -9.21 -9.10 -1.59
C SER A 22 -7.97 -9.97 -1.33
N SER A 23 -6.91 -9.41 -0.76
CA SER A 23 -5.72 -10.17 -0.40
C SER A 23 -6.02 -11.22 0.69
N HIS A 24 -5.13 -12.17 0.86
CA HIS A 24 -5.17 -13.05 2.02
C HIS A 24 -5.01 -12.27 3.33
N VAL A 25 -5.43 -12.87 4.44
CA VAL A 25 -5.37 -12.21 5.77
C VAL A 25 -3.93 -11.86 6.18
N ASP A 26 -2.96 -12.63 5.73
CA ASP A 26 -1.53 -12.33 5.92
C ASP A 26 -1.00 -11.21 5.01
N GLY A 27 -1.81 -10.74 4.06
CA GLY A 27 -1.45 -9.71 3.09
C GLY A 27 -0.89 -10.26 1.77
N ALA A 28 -0.82 -11.57 1.60
CA ALA A 28 -0.37 -12.18 0.36
C ALA A 28 -1.38 -11.96 -0.78
N VAL A 29 -0.86 -11.85 -2.00
CA VAL A 29 -1.67 -11.70 -3.21
C VAL A 29 -2.57 -12.91 -3.41
N SER A 30 -3.88 -12.67 -3.53
CA SER A 30 -4.88 -13.70 -3.81
C SER A 30 -5.10 -13.90 -5.32
N GLU A 31 -5.72 -15.00 -5.69
CA GLU A 31 -6.17 -15.22 -7.08
C GLU A 31 -7.21 -14.15 -7.53
N ARG A 32 -7.97 -13.59 -6.59
CA ARG A 32 -8.92 -12.52 -6.88
C ARG A 32 -8.20 -11.23 -7.23
N ASP A 33 -7.11 -10.89 -6.53
CA ASP A 33 -6.28 -9.74 -6.87
C ASP A 33 -5.71 -9.88 -8.28
N ILE A 34 -5.15 -11.04 -8.61
CA ILE A 34 -4.57 -11.31 -9.92
C ILE A 34 -5.65 -11.16 -11.02
N ARG A 35 -6.81 -11.81 -10.86
CA ARG A 35 -7.88 -11.76 -11.87
C ARG A 35 -8.46 -10.37 -12.04
N HIS A 36 -8.59 -9.60 -10.95
CA HIS A 36 -9.08 -8.22 -11.04
C HIS A 36 -8.17 -7.38 -11.93
N HIS A 37 -6.87 -7.36 -11.64
CA HIS A 37 -5.90 -6.56 -12.38
C HIS A 37 -5.66 -7.10 -13.81
N GLU A 38 -5.70 -8.42 -14.00
CA GLU A 38 -5.66 -9.05 -15.33
C GLU A 38 -6.85 -8.60 -16.19
N ASN A 39 -8.06 -8.52 -15.63
CA ASN A 39 -9.25 -8.07 -16.36
C ASN A 39 -9.14 -6.60 -16.79
N LEU A 40 -8.57 -5.74 -15.96
CA LEU A 40 -8.30 -4.34 -16.31
C LEU A 40 -7.31 -4.24 -17.49
N ALA A 41 -6.24 -5.03 -17.44
CA ALA A 41 -5.25 -5.10 -18.52
C ALA A 41 -5.87 -5.64 -19.81
N ARG A 42 -6.66 -6.72 -19.74
CA ARG A 42 -7.40 -7.29 -20.87
C ARG A 42 -8.39 -6.31 -21.48
N GLY A 43 -8.96 -5.41 -20.67
CA GLY A 43 -9.83 -4.31 -21.12
C GLY A 43 -9.09 -3.18 -21.83
N GLY A 44 -7.74 -3.22 -21.92
CA GLY A 44 -6.94 -2.24 -22.65
C GLY A 44 -6.43 -1.08 -21.79
N THR A 45 -6.47 -1.17 -20.47
CA THR A 45 -5.85 -0.16 -19.60
C THR A 45 -4.35 -0.10 -19.81
N GLY A 46 -3.81 1.09 -20.07
CA GLY A 46 -2.39 1.28 -20.39
C GLY A 46 -1.47 1.23 -19.17
N LEU A 47 -1.91 1.81 -18.05
CA LEU A 47 -1.19 1.79 -16.78
C LEU A 47 -2.15 1.35 -15.68
N ILE A 48 -1.75 0.38 -14.86
CA ILE A 48 -2.54 -0.08 -13.74
C ILE A 48 -1.70 0.12 -12.48
N VAL A 49 -2.21 0.94 -11.55
CA VAL A 49 -1.59 1.11 -10.25
C VAL A 49 -2.34 0.23 -9.25
N VAL A 50 -1.66 -0.77 -8.72
CA VAL A 50 -2.18 -1.65 -7.68
C VAL A 50 -2.27 -0.86 -6.39
N GLY A 51 -3.47 -0.74 -5.87
CA GLY A 51 -3.75 0.11 -4.71
C GLY A 51 -3.52 -0.58 -3.39
N ALA A 52 -3.21 0.23 -2.50
CA ALA A 52 -2.73 0.25 -1.14
C ALA A 52 -1.97 -1.01 -0.73
N THR A 53 -0.67 -0.99 -0.93
CA THR A 53 0.23 -2.05 -0.49
C THR A 53 1.08 -1.56 0.68
N SER A 54 1.03 -2.26 1.79
CA SER A 54 1.78 -1.88 2.98
C SER A 54 3.25 -2.35 2.91
N PRO A 55 4.21 -1.45 3.16
CA PRO A 55 5.61 -1.80 3.37
C PRO A 55 5.88 -2.35 4.78
N ASP A 56 4.88 -2.29 5.67
CA ASP A 56 4.93 -2.78 7.04
C ASP A 56 3.65 -3.54 7.38
N GLY A 57 3.71 -4.84 7.33
CA GLY A 57 2.56 -5.71 7.65
C GLY A 57 2.15 -5.69 9.12
N LYS A 58 3.00 -5.17 10.01
CA LYS A 58 2.74 -5.13 11.46
C LYS A 58 1.96 -3.91 11.88
N THR A 59 2.37 -2.73 11.42
CA THR A 59 1.84 -1.44 11.88
C THR A 59 1.21 -0.62 10.77
N GLY A 60 1.48 -0.97 9.51
CA GLY A 60 1.15 -0.20 8.32
C GLY A 60 -0.05 -0.68 7.50
N ARG A 61 -0.98 -1.41 8.07
CA ARG A 61 -2.17 -1.89 7.35
C ARG A 61 -3.39 -1.02 7.63
N SER A 62 -4.10 -0.61 6.58
CA SER A 62 -5.36 0.13 6.69
C SER A 62 -6.59 -0.78 6.80
N THR A 63 -6.49 -2.02 6.34
CA THR A 63 -7.54 -3.04 6.43
C THR A 63 -6.95 -4.43 6.71
N VAL A 64 -7.79 -5.39 7.09
CA VAL A 64 -7.42 -6.81 7.31
C VAL A 64 -6.86 -7.47 6.07
N THR A 65 -7.34 -7.04 4.92
CA THR A 65 -7.07 -7.62 3.60
C THR A 65 -6.26 -6.68 2.72
N ASN A 66 -5.41 -5.84 3.35
CA ASN A 66 -4.44 -5.00 2.66
C ASN A 66 -3.29 -5.87 2.13
N LEU A 67 -2.86 -5.61 0.91
CA LEU A 67 -1.64 -6.20 0.39
C LEU A 67 -0.42 -5.78 1.22
N VAL A 68 0.53 -6.68 1.39
CA VAL A 68 1.78 -6.46 2.14
C VAL A 68 2.97 -6.87 1.27
N ILE A 69 4.08 -6.12 1.39
CA ILE A 69 5.36 -6.43 0.72
C ILE A 69 6.57 -6.12 1.63
N ASP A 70 6.43 -6.40 2.91
CA ASP A 70 7.45 -6.12 3.92
C ASP A 70 8.59 -7.16 3.98
N ASN A 71 8.47 -8.28 3.28
CA ASN A 71 9.50 -9.30 3.17
C ASN A 71 9.42 -10.06 1.84
N ASP A 72 10.44 -10.87 1.56
CA ASP A 72 10.61 -11.54 0.25
C ASP A 72 9.59 -12.66 -0.01
N TYR A 73 8.90 -13.15 1.02
CA TYR A 73 7.82 -14.13 0.90
C TYR A 73 6.72 -13.66 -0.06
N TYR A 74 6.48 -12.34 -0.15
CA TYR A 74 5.41 -11.78 -0.97
C TYR A 74 5.79 -11.62 -2.45
N ILE A 75 7.10 -11.58 -2.79
CA ILE A 75 7.57 -11.36 -4.18
C ILE A 75 6.92 -12.29 -5.20
N PRO A 76 6.81 -13.63 -4.99
CA PRO A 76 6.23 -14.52 -5.99
C PRO A 76 4.76 -14.21 -6.32
N GLY A 77 3.95 -13.80 -5.35
CA GLY A 77 2.56 -13.41 -5.55
C GLY A 77 2.44 -12.16 -6.42
N PHE A 78 3.22 -11.13 -6.10
CA PHE A 78 3.30 -9.91 -6.89
C PHE A 78 3.84 -10.16 -8.29
N ALA A 79 4.84 -11.04 -8.46
CA ALA A 79 5.38 -11.38 -9.77
C ALA A 79 4.31 -12.05 -10.68
N ARG A 80 3.49 -12.93 -10.13
CA ARG A 80 2.34 -13.52 -10.85
C ARG A 80 1.34 -12.44 -11.29
N MET A 81 1.07 -11.48 -10.42
CA MET A 81 0.14 -10.38 -10.73
C MET A 81 0.71 -9.45 -11.81
N ALA A 82 2.00 -9.08 -11.74
CA ALA A 82 2.66 -8.28 -12.78
C ALA A 82 2.65 -9.00 -14.12
N ALA A 83 3.02 -10.29 -14.15
CA ALA A 83 3.01 -11.10 -15.36
C ALA A 83 1.61 -11.21 -16.00
N ALA A 84 0.55 -11.28 -15.18
CA ALA A 84 -0.82 -11.31 -15.67
C ALA A 84 -1.22 -10.02 -16.39
N MET A 85 -0.80 -8.86 -15.87
CA MET A 85 -1.03 -7.55 -16.51
C MET A 85 -0.19 -7.37 -17.79
N HIS A 86 1.10 -7.71 -17.70
CA HIS A 86 2.02 -7.59 -18.83
C HIS A 86 1.61 -8.45 -20.04
N ARG A 87 0.95 -9.60 -19.82
CA ARG A 87 0.42 -10.47 -20.90
C ARG A 87 -0.47 -9.72 -21.89
N TYR A 88 -1.15 -8.67 -21.46
CA TYR A 88 -2.02 -7.83 -22.27
C TYR A 88 -1.38 -6.48 -22.64
N GLY A 89 -0.08 -6.32 -22.39
CA GLY A 89 0.67 -5.11 -22.75
C GLY A 89 0.47 -3.92 -21.80
N ALA A 90 -0.27 -4.07 -20.73
CA ALA A 90 -0.37 -3.03 -19.71
C ALA A 90 0.95 -2.83 -18.98
N LYS A 91 1.22 -1.60 -18.56
CA LYS A 91 2.25 -1.28 -17.58
C LYS A 91 1.66 -1.29 -16.18
N CYS A 92 2.44 -1.66 -15.19
CA CYS A 92 1.95 -1.79 -13.82
C CYS A 92 2.87 -1.14 -12.79
N ALA A 93 2.24 -0.54 -11.80
CA ALA A 93 2.90 0.05 -10.63
C ALA A 93 2.26 -0.49 -9.35
N VAL A 94 2.97 -0.40 -8.24
CA VAL A 94 2.43 -0.63 -6.89
C VAL A 94 2.43 0.69 -6.14
N GLN A 95 1.30 1.03 -5.54
CA GLN A 95 1.22 2.12 -4.59
C GLN A 95 1.62 1.63 -3.20
N LEU A 96 2.74 2.11 -2.70
CA LEU A 96 3.18 1.89 -1.31
C LEU A 96 2.47 2.89 -0.39
N GLN A 97 1.85 2.38 0.66
CA GLN A 97 1.05 3.15 1.58
C GLN A 97 1.27 2.68 3.02
N HIS A 98 1.44 3.64 3.91
CA HIS A 98 1.39 3.42 5.35
C HIS A 98 0.32 4.35 5.94
N PRO A 99 -0.73 3.84 6.59
CA PRO A 99 -1.87 4.65 7.04
C PRO A 99 -1.55 5.57 8.21
N GLY A 100 -0.39 5.40 8.85
CA GLY A 100 -0.03 6.18 10.02
C GLY A 100 -1.07 6.02 11.13
N ARG A 101 -1.55 7.13 11.67
CA ARG A 101 -2.57 7.16 12.72
C ARG A 101 -3.91 6.51 12.36
N GLN A 102 -4.14 6.23 11.08
CA GLN A 102 -5.36 5.58 10.59
C GLN A 102 -5.18 4.06 10.43
N ALA A 103 -4.07 3.50 10.93
CA ALA A 103 -3.82 2.08 10.84
C ALA A 103 -4.92 1.27 11.55
N ALA A 104 -5.44 0.26 10.87
CA ALA A 104 -6.37 -0.71 11.41
C ALA A 104 -5.72 -2.09 11.32
N LEU A 105 -5.16 -2.55 12.44
CA LEU A 105 -4.52 -3.86 12.49
C LEU A 105 -5.44 -4.90 13.11
N PRO A 106 -5.86 -5.91 12.37
CA PRO A 106 -6.38 -7.10 13.00
C PRO A 106 -5.22 -8.01 13.38
N ARG A 107 -5.12 -8.32 14.63
CA ARG A 107 -4.37 -9.46 15.10
C ARG A 107 -5.33 -10.48 15.67
N GLU A 108 -5.22 -11.72 15.20
CA GLU A 108 -5.95 -12.87 15.75
C GLU A 108 -7.46 -12.64 15.89
N GLY A 109 -8.08 -11.97 14.93
CA GLY A 109 -9.51 -11.69 14.92
C GLY A 109 -9.96 -10.62 15.90
N LYS A 110 -9.03 -9.91 16.55
CA LYS A 110 -9.32 -8.74 17.36
C LYS A 110 -8.74 -7.50 16.69
N LEU A 111 -9.54 -6.45 16.58
CA LEU A 111 -9.01 -5.11 16.40
C LEU A 111 -8.19 -4.81 17.65
N THR A 112 -6.88 -4.94 17.56
CA THR A 112 -6.04 -4.48 18.63
C THR A 112 -6.09 -2.97 18.63
N SER A 113 -6.68 -2.45 19.67
CA SER A 113 -6.42 -1.08 20.05
C SER A 113 -4.93 -1.02 20.34
N ASN A 114 -4.28 -0.53 19.57
CA ASN A 114 -3.15 0.04 19.60
C ASN A 114 -1.98 0.24 20.33
N ASP A 115 -1.56 -0.68 20.98
CA ASP A 115 -0.17 -0.74 21.45
C ASP A 115 0.83 -0.75 20.31
N GLN A 116 0.33 -0.72 19.08
CA GLN A 116 1.12 -0.75 17.87
C GLN A 116 0.47 -0.02 16.73
N ALA A 117 -0.60 0.68 17.03
CA ALA A 117 -1.14 1.62 16.08
C ALA A 117 -0.21 2.81 16.10
N VAL A 118 0.50 2.81 15.16
CA VAL A 118 1.37 3.75 14.67
C VAL A 118 0.92 5.17 14.87
N SER A 119 1.63 5.80 15.57
CA SER A 119 2.36 7.02 15.48
C SER A 119 1.71 8.19 14.83
N LEU A 120 1.66 9.20 15.58
CA LEU A 120 1.51 10.57 15.15
C LEU A 120 2.85 11.25 15.19
N PRO A 121 3.42 11.62 14.09
CA PRO A 121 4.47 12.60 14.13
C PRO A 121 3.95 14.05 14.11
N TRP A 122 2.65 14.29 14.14
CA TRP A 122 2.16 15.66 14.06
C TRP A 122 0.79 15.87 14.68
N SER A 123 0.55 17.09 15.04
CA SER A 123 -0.57 17.66 15.78
C SER A 123 -1.75 16.73 16.11
N GLN A 124 -1.95 16.53 17.38
CA GLN A 124 -3.06 15.81 18.00
C GLN A 124 -4.45 16.28 17.51
N SER A 125 -4.53 17.44 16.87
CA SER A 125 -5.79 18.06 16.43
C SER A 125 -6.46 17.33 15.25
N HIS A 126 -5.75 16.53 14.49
CA HIS A 126 -6.30 15.81 13.34
C HIS A 126 -6.70 14.36 13.64
N ALA A 127 -6.42 13.86 14.84
CA ALA A 127 -6.86 12.53 15.28
C ALA A 127 -8.40 12.39 15.36
N ILE A 128 -9.12 13.50 15.28
CA ILE A 128 -10.55 13.57 15.61
C ILE A 128 -11.46 13.33 14.39
N VAL A 129 -10.97 13.37 13.17
CA VAL A 129 -11.82 13.50 11.99
C VAL A 129 -12.50 12.19 11.55
N TYR A 130 -12.05 11.03 12.01
CA TYR A 130 -12.58 9.73 11.56
C TYR A 130 -12.85 8.71 12.67
N ALA A 131 -12.66 9.10 13.92
CA ALA A 131 -12.91 8.22 15.04
C ALA A 131 -14.31 8.50 15.61
N ASN A 132 -15.09 7.45 15.83
CA ASN A 132 -16.14 7.56 16.81
C ASN A 132 -15.52 7.84 18.20
N ALA A 133 -16.28 8.33 19.15
CA ALA A 133 -15.76 8.79 20.45
C ALA A 133 -14.93 7.73 21.22
N ASP A 134 -15.12 6.44 20.93
CA ASP A 134 -14.38 5.33 21.54
C ASP A 134 -13.05 5.06 20.85
N GLU A 135 -12.96 5.33 19.57
CA GLU A 135 -11.71 5.25 18.79
C GLU A 135 -10.78 6.44 19.06
N ALA A 136 -11.34 7.60 19.40
CA ALA A 136 -10.56 8.78 19.82
C ALA A 136 -9.72 8.56 21.08
N LYS A 137 -9.96 7.48 21.82
CA LYS A 137 -9.16 7.04 22.97
C LYS A 137 -7.98 6.14 22.62
N LYS A 138 -7.80 5.82 21.34
CA LYS A 138 -6.61 5.07 20.88
C LYS A 138 -5.38 5.90 21.19
N THR A 139 -4.50 5.38 22.02
CA THR A 139 -3.20 5.98 22.26
C THR A 139 -2.41 5.90 20.95
N VAL A 140 -2.06 7.02 20.39
CA VAL A 140 -1.24 7.08 19.20
C VAL A 140 0.22 7.16 19.60
N HIS A 141 1.01 6.22 19.12
CA HIS A 141 2.45 6.24 19.31
C HIS A 141 3.08 7.35 18.46
N VAL A 142 3.82 8.24 19.06
CA VAL A 142 4.59 9.27 18.37
C VAL A 142 5.95 8.67 17.99
N LEU A 143 6.25 8.65 16.69
CA LEU A 143 7.52 8.13 16.20
C LEU A 143 8.70 8.95 16.71
N SER A 144 9.74 8.27 17.13
CA SER A 144 11.07 8.85 17.28
C SER A 144 11.76 9.01 15.93
N THR A 145 12.82 9.80 15.89
CA THR A 145 13.62 9.97 14.66
C THR A 145 14.20 8.65 14.15
N ASP A 146 14.58 7.75 15.05
CA ASP A 146 15.11 6.42 14.65
C ASP A 146 14.02 5.56 14.03
N GLU A 147 12.77 5.62 14.53
CA GLU A 147 11.62 4.94 13.95
C GLU A 147 11.25 5.53 12.60
N ASP A 148 11.36 6.85 12.42
CA ASP A 148 11.14 7.52 11.13
C ASP A 148 12.16 7.02 10.08
N ILE A 149 13.44 6.92 10.46
CA ILE A 149 14.49 6.40 9.58
C ILE A 149 14.19 4.93 9.23
N ALA A 150 13.82 4.11 10.21
CA ALA A 150 13.47 2.71 9.97
C ALA A 150 12.28 2.56 9.01
N LEU A 151 11.30 3.47 9.06
CA LEU A 151 10.20 3.48 8.10
C LEU A 151 10.65 3.83 6.69
N VAL A 152 11.59 4.77 6.53
CA VAL A 152 12.18 5.08 5.21
C VAL A 152 12.85 3.84 4.62
N ASP A 153 13.57 3.07 5.44
CA ASP A 153 14.21 1.83 5.00
C ASP A 153 13.15 0.78 4.57
N LEU A 154 12.04 0.64 5.32
CA LEU A 154 10.94 -0.25 4.95
C LEU A 154 10.32 0.11 3.60
N PHE A 155 10.09 1.40 3.32
CA PHE A 155 9.60 1.85 2.02
C PHE A 155 10.61 1.56 0.91
N SER A 156 11.90 1.79 1.16
CA SER A 156 12.98 1.53 0.21
C SER A 156 13.09 0.05 -0.14
N GLU A 157 13.07 -0.82 0.88
CA GLU A 157 13.09 -2.27 0.71
C GLU A 157 11.83 -2.78 0.00
N ALA A 158 10.66 -2.24 0.35
CA ALA A 158 9.41 -2.58 -0.33
C ALA A 158 9.46 -2.21 -1.81
N ALA A 159 9.98 -1.03 -2.16
CA ALA A 159 10.16 -0.62 -3.54
C ALA A 159 11.13 -1.55 -4.31
N TRP A 160 12.21 -1.98 -3.67
CA TRP A 160 13.12 -2.98 -4.23
C TRP A 160 12.39 -4.31 -4.50
N ARG A 161 11.58 -4.80 -3.56
CA ARG A 161 10.80 -6.03 -3.75
C ARG A 161 9.78 -5.92 -4.88
N VAL A 162 9.13 -4.78 -5.01
CA VAL A 162 8.24 -4.48 -6.14
C VAL A 162 8.99 -4.57 -7.47
N GLN A 163 10.20 -4.03 -7.54
CA GLN A 163 11.07 -4.15 -8.70
C GLN A 163 11.45 -5.61 -8.99
N GLN A 164 11.81 -6.39 -7.96
CA GLN A 164 12.12 -7.83 -8.11
C GLN A 164 10.90 -8.63 -8.59
N ALA A 165 9.70 -8.22 -8.23
CA ALA A 165 8.45 -8.80 -8.72
C ALA A 165 8.12 -8.42 -10.18
N GLY A 166 8.92 -7.57 -10.82
CA GLY A 166 8.79 -7.22 -12.22
C GLY A 166 7.80 -6.11 -12.53
N PHE A 167 7.39 -5.30 -11.56
CA PHE A 167 6.60 -4.10 -11.81
C PHE A 167 7.43 -3.01 -12.48
N ASP A 168 6.77 -2.16 -13.27
CA ASP A 168 7.41 -1.09 -14.05
C ASP A 168 7.69 0.17 -13.22
N ALA A 169 6.95 0.39 -12.12
CA ALA A 169 7.08 1.57 -11.27
C ALA A 169 6.55 1.34 -9.84
N VAL A 170 6.87 2.30 -8.98
CA VAL A 170 6.33 2.44 -7.62
C VAL A 170 5.68 3.82 -7.50
N GLU A 171 4.54 3.88 -6.83
CA GLU A 171 3.89 5.12 -6.41
C GLU A 171 3.92 5.23 -4.89
N LEU A 172 4.17 6.43 -4.36
CA LEU A 172 4.09 6.71 -2.93
C LEU A 172 2.76 7.41 -2.61
N HIS A 173 2.00 6.85 -1.70
CA HIS A 173 0.74 7.45 -1.25
C HIS A 173 1.01 8.57 -0.25
N ALA A 174 1.02 9.82 -0.72
CA ALA A 174 1.27 11.02 0.08
C ALA A 174 0.00 11.87 0.31
N ALA A 175 -1.18 11.24 0.34
CA ALA A 175 -2.47 11.91 0.47
C ALA A 175 -3.32 11.32 1.61
N HIS A 176 -4.57 11.76 1.71
CA HIS A 176 -5.64 11.25 2.58
C HIS A 176 -5.34 11.28 4.09
N GLY A 177 -4.37 12.10 4.52
CA GLY A 177 -3.95 12.15 5.92
C GLY A 177 -3.23 10.88 6.40
N TYR A 178 -2.70 10.07 5.48
CA TYR A 178 -1.84 8.92 5.79
C TYR A 178 -0.42 9.37 6.15
N LEU A 179 0.48 8.45 6.49
CA LEU A 179 1.75 8.77 7.11
C LEU A 179 2.55 9.86 6.39
N ILE A 180 2.81 9.73 5.10
CA ILE A 180 3.60 10.71 4.33
C ILE A 180 2.87 12.07 4.32
N SER A 181 1.55 12.08 4.12
CA SER A 181 0.74 13.31 4.21
C SER A 181 0.83 13.95 5.60
N GLN A 182 0.98 13.16 6.66
CA GLN A 182 1.11 13.67 8.02
C GLN A 182 2.41 14.44 8.23
N PHE A 183 3.50 14.05 7.56
CA PHE A 183 4.77 14.78 7.60
C PHE A 183 4.75 16.06 6.75
N MET A 184 3.84 16.17 5.78
CA MET A 184 3.79 17.27 4.82
C MET A 184 2.86 18.41 5.23
N SER A 185 2.10 18.26 6.32
CA SER A 185 1.03 19.22 6.70
C SER A 185 1.32 20.03 7.96
#